data_c0f8c93a5e4b94ce631bb3ed43e12198
#
_entry.id   c0f8c93a5e4b94ce631bb3ed43e12198
#
_cell.length_a   1.000
_cell.length_b   1.000
_cell.length_c   1.000
_cell.angle_alpha   90.00
_cell.angle_beta   90.00
_cell.angle_gamma   90.00
#
_symmetry.space_group_name_H-M   'P 1'
#
loop_
_entity.id
_entity.type
_entity.pdbx_description
1 polymer ?
#
loop_
_entity_poly.entity_id
_entity_poly.type
_entity_poly.pdbx_seq_one_letter_code
_entity_poly.pdbx_strand_id
1 'polypeptide(L)'
;MSEQFDVERVSDHEFRIRTEAEGQAVESLLRMNPDLQEQLGLPDTDEVTIVQATARFLATHQSVIDFPPMIDLEDILATYDDFTQHLHDEIERGH
;
A
#
# COMPACT_ATOMS: atom_id res chain seq x y z
N MET A 1 14.69 -11.42 -5.74
CA MET A 1 14.26 -10.24 -6.48
C MET A 1 13.11 -9.57 -5.76
N SER A 2 13.20 -8.28 -5.61
CA SER A 2 12.14 -7.54 -4.97
C SER A 2 11.01 -7.28 -5.97
N GLU A 3 9.77 -7.45 -5.51
CA GLU A 3 8.63 -7.08 -6.31
C GLU A 3 8.57 -5.57 -6.42
N GLN A 4 8.29 -5.08 -7.61
CA GLN A 4 8.13 -3.66 -7.84
C GLN A 4 6.68 -3.35 -8.12
N PHE A 5 6.19 -2.32 -7.47
CA PHE A 5 4.83 -1.86 -7.66
C PHE A 5 4.86 -0.48 -8.27
N ASP A 6 4.20 -0.33 -9.41
CA ASP A 6 3.98 0.97 -10.00
C ASP A 6 2.78 1.59 -9.34
N VAL A 7 2.98 2.77 -8.77
CA VAL A 7 1.91 3.48 -8.08
C VAL A 7 1.65 4.78 -8.81
N GLU A 8 0.39 5.02 -9.16
CA GLU A 8 -0.01 6.20 -9.88
C GLU A 8 -1.22 6.82 -9.21
N ARG A 9 -1.17 8.13 -8.97
CA ARG A 9 -2.33 8.85 -8.45
C ARG A 9 -3.35 9.00 -9.57
N VAL A 10 -4.57 8.49 -9.36
CA VAL A 10 -5.63 8.57 -10.35
C VAL A 10 -6.70 9.59 -9.99
N SER A 11 -6.81 9.95 -8.73
CA SER A 11 -7.68 11.02 -8.27
C SER A 11 -7.22 11.44 -6.88
N ASP A 12 -7.91 12.39 -6.25
CA ASP A 12 -7.59 12.79 -4.89
C ASP A 12 -7.71 11.59 -3.96
N HIS A 13 -6.61 11.24 -3.31
CA HIS A 13 -6.56 10.15 -2.33
C HIS A 13 -6.84 8.77 -2.90
N GLU A 14 -6.80 8.60 -4.23
CA GLU A 14 -6.91 7.29 -4.86
C GLU A 14 -5.69 7.02 -5.72
N PHE A 15 -5.17 5.79 -5.59
CA PHE A 15 -3.96 5.38 -6.30
C PHE A 15 -4.18 4.06 -6.99
N ARG A 16 -3.58 3.92 -8.17
CA ARG A 16 -3.55 2.64 -8.87
C ARG A 16 -2.23 1.95 -8.56
N ILE A 17 -2.33 0.71 -8.08
CA ILE A 17 -1.18 -0.13 -7.85
C ILE A 17 -1.14 -1.14 -8.98
N ARG A 18 -0.02 -1.21 -9.68
CA ARG A 18 0.12 -2.11 -10.81
C ARG A 18 1.41 -2.90 -10.66
N THR A 19 1.32 -4.20 -10.91
CA THR A 19 2.48 -5.06 -10.88
C THR A 19 2.25 -6.23 -11.83
N GLU A 20 3.30 -7.03 -12.06
CA GLU A 20 3.17 -8.24 -12.85
C GLU A 20 3.42 -9.44 -11.96
N ALA A 21 2.60 -10.46 -12.13
CA ALA A 21 2.74 -11.72 -11.40
C ALA A 21 2.35 -12.86 -12.34
N GLU A 22 3.21 -13.85 -12.44
CA GLU A 22 2.97 -15.04 -13.26
C GLU A 22 2.61 -14.70 -14.71
N GLY A 23 3.26 -13.68 -15.25
CA GLY A 23 3.04 -13.27 -16.65
C GLY A 23 1.78 -12.46 -16.87
N GLN A 24 1.10 -12.07 -15.80
CA GLN A 24 -0.13 -11.28 -15.88
C GLN A 24 0.05 -9.93 -15.22
N ALA A 25 -0.57 -8.90 -15.80
CA ALA A 25 -0.63 -7.59 -15.17
C ALA A 25 -1.75 -7.60 -14.14
N VAL A 26 -1.43 -7.18 -12.91
CA VAL A 26 -2.39 -7.11 -11.82
C VAL A 26 -2.52 -5.65 -11.42
N GLU A 27 -3.75 -5.16 -11.34
CA GLU A 27 -4.03 -3.78 -10.95
C GLU A 27 -5.02 -3.77 -9.80
N SER A 28 -4.76 -2.89 -8.85
CA SER A 28 -5.68 -2.64 -7.75
C SER A 28 -5.75 -1.14 -7.52
N LEU A 29 -6.90 -0.66 -7.08
CA LEU A 29 -7.03 0.73 -6.65
C LEU A 29 -6.96 0.78 -5.14
N LEU A 30 -6.18 1.70 -4.61
CA LEU A 30 -6.06 1.90 -3.18
C LEU A 30 -6.60 3.26 -2.83
N ARG A 31 -7.52 3.28 -1.87
CA ARG A 31 -8.07 4.54 -1.36
C ARG A 31 -7.35 4.94 -0.09
N MET A 32 -6.85 6.16 -0.08
CA MET A 32 -6.14 6.74 1.04
C MET A 32 -7.05 7.77 1.71
N ASN A 33 -7.01 7.82 3.04
CA ASN A 33 -7.75 8.82 3.81
C ASN A 33 -6.73 9.70 4.54
N PRO A 34 -6.76 11.03 4.36
CA PRO A 34 -5.80 11.91 5.03
C PRO A 34 -5.83 11.80 6.55
N ASP A 35 -7.02 11.61 7.13
CA ASP A 35 -7.13 11.43 8.58
C ASP A 35 -6.39 10.17 9.04
N LEU A 36 -6.42 9.14 8.20
CA LEU A 36 -5.75 7.89 8.49
C LEU A 36 -4.24 8.05 8.47
N GLN A 37 -3.74 8.90 7.59
CA GLN A 37 -2.31 9.18 7.51
C GLN A 37 -1.82 9.80 8.83
N GLU A 38 -2.62 10.68 9.42
CA GLU A 38 -2.29 11.24 10.73
C GLU A 38 -2.33 10.18 11.82
N GLN A 39 -3.31 9.28 11.77
CA GLN A 39 -3.41 8.18 12.74
C GLN A 39 -2.22 7.26 12.67
N LEU A 40 -1.66 7.09 11.48
CA LEU A 40 -0.47 6.27 11.29
C LEU A 40 0.81 6.95 11.78
N GLY A 41 0.73 8.24 12.12
CA GLY A 41 1.90 8.98 12.55
C GLY A 41 2.81 9.38 11.42
N LEU A 42 2.28 9.50 10.20
CA LEU A 42 3.06 9.80 9.00
C LEU A 42 2.47 10.99 8.23
N PRO A 43 2.14 12.10 8.91
CA PRO A 43 1.47 13.22 8.22
C PRO A 43 2.32 13.88 7.16
N ASP A 44 3.65 13.81 7.30
CA ASP A 44 4.58 14.46 6.37
C ASP A 44 5.15 13.51 5.33
N THR A 45 4.73 12.24 5.34
CA THR A 45 5.23 11.25 4.40
C THR A 45 4.43 11.31 3.10
N ASP A 46 5.14 11.21 1.99
CA ASP A 46 4.52 11.19 0.67
C ASP A 46 3.52 10.02 0.59
N GLU A 47 2.32 10.32 0.10
CA GLU A 47 1.29 9.30 -0.03
C GLU A 47 1.73 8.13 -0.91
N VAL A 48 2.46 8.41 -1.99
CA VAL A 48 2.96 7.34 -2.87
C VAL A 48 3.85 6.38 -2.09
N THR A 49 4.70 6.91 -1.21
CA THR A 49 5.58 6.09 -0.38
C THR A 49 4.75 5.17 0.53
N ILE A 50 3.69 5.70 1.12
CA ILE A 50 2.82 4.92 1.98
C ILE A 50 2.12 3.83 1.18
N VAL A 51 1.64 4.16 -0.01
CA VAL A 51 0.95 3.19 -0.87
C VAL A 51 1.89 2.07 -1.28
N GLN A 52 3.12 2.39 -1.65
CA GLN A 52 4.11 1.37 -2.03
C GLN A 52 4.42 0.45 -0.86
N ALA A 53 4.61 1.00 0.33
CA ALA A 53 4.89 0.20 1.52
C ALA A 53 3.68 -0.68 1.86
N THR A 54 2.47 -0.17 1.69
CA THR A 54 1.26 -0.94 1.91
C THR A 54 1.16 -2.12 0.96
N ALA A 55 1.47 -1.89 -0.32
CA ALA A 55 1.45 -2.97 -1.32
C ALA A 55 2.46 -4.07 -0.96
N ARG A 56 3.66 -3.70 -0.53
CA ARG A 56 4.66 -4.67 -0.11
C ARG A 56 4.20 -5.45 1.10
N PHE A 57 3.58 -4.76 2.06
CA PHE A 57 3.05 -5.42 3.26
C PHE A 57 2.01 -6.47 2.87
N LEU A 58 1.07 -6.11 2.02
CA LEU A 58 0.03 -7.05 1.57
C LEU A 58 0.64 -8.24 0.83
N ALA A 59 1.68 -8.00 0.05
CA ALA A 59 2.35 -9.06 -0.71
C ALA A 59 3.01 -10.09 0.20
N THR A 60 3.32 -9.74 1.45
CA THR A 60 3.86 -10.72 2.40
C THR A 60 2.78 -11.59 3.01
N HIS A 61 1.52 -11.18 2.90
CA HIS A 61 0.40 -11.91 3.51
C HIS A 61 -0.43 -12.68 2.50
N GLN A 62 -0.41 -12.26 1.23
CA GLN A 62 -1.19 -12.93 0.21
C GLN A 62 -0.54 -12.72 -1.15
N SER A 63 -0.87 -13.59 -2.09
CA SER A 63 -0.38 -13.47 -3.46
C SER A 63 -0.92 -12.19 -4.09
N VAL A 64 -0.08 -11.53 -4.90
CA VAL A 64 -0.49 -10.32 -5.62
C VAL A 64 -1.73 -10.59 -6.49
N ILE A 65 -1.82 -11.79 -7.06
CA ILE A 65 -2.96 -12.17 -7.89
C ILE A 65 -4.26 -12.15 -7.10
N ASP A 66 -4.17 -12.37 -5.78
CA ASP A 66 -5.34 -12.39 -4.91
C ASP A 66 -5.71 -11.01 -4.36
N PHE A 67 -4.98 -9.97 -4.73
CA PHE A 67 -5.30 -8.62 -4.28
C PHE A 67 -6.71 -8.25 -4.75
N PRO A 68 -7.52 -7.67 -3.86
CA PRO A 68 -8.85 -7.21 -4.29
C PRO A 68 -8.73 -6.04 -5.27
N PRO A 69 -9.70 -5.85 -6.14
CA PRO A 69 -9.66 -4.74 -7.10
C PRO A 69 -9.70 -3.37 -6.42
N MET A 70 -10.26 -3.29 -5.23
CA MET A 70 -10.29 -2.07 -4.45
C MET A 70 -9.74 -2.35 -3.06
N ILE A 71 -8.72 -1.61 -2.67
CA ILE A 71 -8.08 -1.74 -1.36
C ILE A 71 -8.38 -0.47 -0.58
N ASP A 72 -8.89 -0.62 0.63
CA ASP A 72 -9.13 0.50 1.53
C ASP A 72 -8.11 0.42 2.65
N LEU A 73 -7.32 1.47 2.81
CA LEU A 73 -6.26 1.50 3.81
C LEU A 73 -6.82 1.31 5.23
N GLU A 74 -8.02 1.84 5.47
CA GLU A 74 -8.68 1.69 6.76
C GLU A 74 -8.96 0.23 7.08
N ASP A 75 -9.37 -0.56 6.08
CA ASP A 75 -9.61 -1.98 6.27
C ASP A 75 -8.34 -2.74 6.62
N ILE A 76 -7.23 -2.36 6.00
CA ILE A 76 -5.94 -2.98 6.28
C ILE A 76 -5.53 -2.70 7.72
N LEU A 77 -5.68 -1.47 8.14
CA LEU A 77 -5.35 -1.07 9.50
C LEU A 77 -6.19 -1.84 10.53
N ALA A 78 -7.47 -2.06 10.23
CA ALA A 78 -8.36 -2.80 11.10
C ALA A 78 -8.08 -4.30 11.12
N THR A 79 -7.58 -4.83 10.02
CA THR A 79 -7.36 -6.27 9.86
C THR A 79 -6.02 -6.73 10.43
N TYR A 80 -4.98 -5.93 10.25
CA TYR A 80 -3.62 -6.31 10.64
C TYR A 80 -3.12 -5.43 11.78
N ASP A 81 -2.97 -5.99 12.96
CA ASP A 81 -2.54 -5.25 14.15
C ASP A 81 -1.14 -4.66 14.02
N ASP A 82 -0.27 -5.33 13.27
CA ASP A 82 1.13 -4.92 13.13
C ASP A 82 1.39 -4.03 11.91
N PHE A 83 0.33 -3.66 11.20
CA PHE A 83 0.50 -2.87 9.97
C PHE A 83 1.22 -1.54 10.23
N THR A 84 0.79 -0.81 11.25
CA THR A 84 1.37 0.50 11.55
C THR A 84 2.87 0.39 11.84
N GLN A 85 3.24 -0.59 12.66
CA GLN A 85 4.65 -0.81 13.00
C GLN A 85 5.45 -1.19 11.78
N HIS A 86 4.91 -2.10 10.97
CA HIS A 86 5.58 -2.55 9.76
C HIS A 86 5.77 -1.40 8.76
N LEU A 87 4.76 -0.55 8.64
CA LEU A 87 4.80 0.60 7.75
C LEU A 87 5.91 1.58 8.17
N HIS A 88 6.00 1.88 9.46
CA HIS A 88 7.07 2.74 9.98
C HIS A 88 8.44 2.14 9.71
N ASP A 89 8.61 0.85 9.97
CA ASP A 89 9.89 0.17 9.75
C ASP A 89 10.29 0.23 8.27
N GLU A 90 9.35 0.00 7.39
CA GLU A 90 9.58 0.01 5.95
C GLU A 90 10.02 1.39 5.46
N ILE A 91 9.32 2.42 5.92
CA ILE A 91 9.59 3.80 5.50
C ILE A 91 10.93 4.27 6.05
N GLU A 92 11.22 3.98 7.32
CA GLU A 92 12.49 4.35 7.92
C GLU A 92 13.66 3.66 7.25
N ARG A 93 13.47 2.40 6.85
CA ARG A 93 14.49 1.62 6.19
C ARG A 93 14.76 2.12 4.78
N GLY A 94 13.80 2.74 4.17
CA GLY A 94 13.91 3.26 2.81
C GLY A 94 14.72 4.53 2.65
N HIS A 95 15.18 5.10 3.75
CA HIS A 95 15.99 6.33 3.70
C HIS A 95 17.47 6.07 3.60
#